data_416540609e070a06253e7243c7c4a5ba
#
_entry.id   416540609e070a06253e7243c7c4a5ba
#
_cell.length_a   1.000
_cell.length_b   1.000
_cell.length_c   1.000
_cell.angle_alpha   90.00
_cell.angle_beta   90.00
_cell.angle_gamma   90.00
#
_symmetry.space_group_name_H-M   'P 1'
#
loop_
_entity.id
_entity.type
_entity.pdbx_description
1 polymer ?
#
loop_
_entity_poly.entity_id
_entity_poly.type
_entity_poly.pdbx_seq_one_letter_code
_entity_poly.pdbx_strand_id
1 'polypeptide(L)'
;MTVTTPNLQFGMQEETIMSKFVVCALYKFVALPDYKEIQQPLQAKLVENQVKGTLLLAEEGINGTISGSRAGIDCVLSWMETIPEFADITVKESMTDEMPFKRSKVKLKKEIVTMGVKGIDPKQLVGTYVAPQQWNELINDPEVLLIDTRNQYEVAVGAFVNAVNPHT
;
A
#
# COMPACT_ATOMS: atom_id res chain seq x y z
N MET A 1 -17.54 -10.27 -66.17
CA MET A 1 -18.07 -10.68 -64.87
C MET A 1 -17.07 -10.28 -63.82
N THR A 2 -17.36 -9.19 -63.12
CA THR A 2 -16.44 -8.63 -62.12
C THR A 2 -16.99 -9.02 -60.75
N VAL A 3 -16.24 -9.83 -60.02
CA VAL A 3 -16.61 -10.28 -58.66
C VAL A 3 -16.07 -9.26 -57.67
N THR A 4 -16.98 -8.54 -57.00
CA THR A 4 -16.65 -7.61 -55.95
C THR A 4 -16.65 -8.34 -54.60
N THR A 5 -15.48 -8.39 -53.96
CA THR A 5 -15.30 -8.96 -52.60
C THR A 5 -15.74 -7.92 -51.58
N PRO A 6 -16.60 -8.26 -50.59
CA PRO A 6 -16.92 -7.32 -49.50
C PRO A 6 -15.78 -7.25 -48.49
N ASN A 7 -15.35 -6.02 -48.24
CA ASN A 7 -14.34 -5.66 -47.25
C ASN A 7 -14.99 -5.75 -45.84
N LEU A 8 -14.71 -6.83 -45.12
CA LEU A 8 -15.07 -7.00 -43.70
C LEU A 8 -14.06 -6.23 -42.85
N GLN A 9 -14.36 -4.99 -42.51
CA GLN A 9 -13.69 -4.28 -41.43
C GLN A 9 -14.19 -4.85 -40.10
N PHE A 10 -13.38 -5.74 -39.53
CA PHE A 10 -13.48 -6.08 -38.11
C PHE A 10 -12.90 -4.91 -37.32
N GLY A 11 -13.80 -4.03 -36.84
CA GLY A 11 -13.48 -3.09 -35.78
C GLY A 11 -13.24 -3.87 -34.50
N MET A 12 -11.99 -4.20 -34.21
CA MET A 12 -11.59 -4.59 -32.87
C MET A 12 -11.71 -3.34 -31.99
N GLN A 13 -12.83 -3.21 -31.28
CA GLN A 13 -12.90 -2.36 -30.11
C GLN A 13 -12.02 -3.04 -29.07
N GLU A 14 -10.83 -2.50 -28.82
CA GLU A 14 -10.11 -2.74 -27.58
C GLU A 14 -10.99 -2.20 -26.46
N GLU A 15 -11.79 -3.07 -25.85
CA GLU A 15 -12.35 -2.81 -24.52
C GLU A 15 -11.14 -2.65 -23.59
N THR A 16 -10.75 -1.43 -23.36
CA THR A 16 -9.85 -1.10 -22.25
C THR A 16 -10.55 -1.57 -20.98
N ILE A 17 -10.16 -2.72 -20.47
CA ILE A 17 -10.61 -3.26 -19.19
C ILE A 17 -10.10 -2.26 -18.15
N MET A 18 -10.92 -1.26 -17.84
CA MET A 18 -10.62 -0.31 -16.77
C MET A 18 -10.81 -1.06 -15.46
N SER A 19 -9.73 -1.35 -14.78
CA SER A 19 -9.76 -1.95 -13.44
C SER A 19 -10.69 -1.15 -12.53
N LYS A 20 -11.63 -1.86 -11.87
CA LYS A 20 -12.76 -1.23 -11.17
C LYS A 20 -12.39 -0.58 -9.84
N PHE A 21 -11.32 -1.06 -9.22
CA PHE A 21 -10.94 -0.64 -7.88
C PHE A 21 -9.47 -0.26 -7.81
N VAL A 22 -9.20 0.78 -7.05
CA VAL A 22 -7.86 1.18 -6.62
C VAL A 22 -7.58 0.49 -5.30
N VAL A 23 -6.41 -0.11 -5.16
CA VAL A 23 -5.84 -0.57 -3.89
C VAL A 23 -4.77 0.43 -3.49
N CYS A 24 -4.95 1.05 -2.34
CA CYS A 24 -4.11 2.11 -1.82
C CYS A 24 -3.47 1.64 -0.52
N ALA A 25 -2.17 1.36 -0.55
CA ALA A 25 -1.37 1.13 0.65
C ALA A 25 -0.78 2.47 1.09
N LEU A 26 -0.96 2.82 2.36
CA LEU A 26 -0.51 4.09 2.91
C LEU A 26 0.16 3.90 4.26
N TYR A 27 1.17 4.72 4.54
CA TYR A 27 1.79 4.79 5.84
C TYR A 27 2.42 6.15 6.09
N LYS A 28 2.45 6.54 7.36
CA LYS A 28 3.23 7.69 7.83
C LYS A 28 3.60 7.51 9.29
N PHE A 29 4.89 7.64 9.59
CA PHE A 29 5.36 7.83 10.95
C PHE A 29 5.34 9.32 11.29
N VAL A 30 4.47 9.69 12.23
CA VAL A 30 4.28 11.06 12.70
C VAL A 30 3.75 11.01 14.14
N ALA A 31 4.14 11.96 14.98
CA ALA A 31 3.52 12.06 16.31
C ALA A 31 2.03 12.39 16.13
N LEU A 32 1.17 11.51 16.62
CA LEU A 32 -0.28 11.59 16.47
C LEU A 32 -0.95 11.44 17.85
N PRO A 33 -0.81 12.44 18.74
CA PRO A 33 -1.31 12.32 20.11
C PRO A 33 -2.82 12.09 20.16
N ASP A 34 -3.56 12.67 19.21
CA ASP A 34 -5.02 12.62 19.13
C ASP A 34 -5.54 11.47 18.24
N TYR A 35 -4.73 10.43 18.02
CA TYR A 35 -5.07 9.30 17.11
C TYR A 35 -6.41 8.62 17.46
N LYS A 36 -6.83 8.66 18.74
CA LYS A 36 -8.09 8.08 19.19
C LYS A 36 -9.30 8.88 18.69
N GLU A 37 -9.16 10.20 18.62
CA GLU A 37 -10.22 11.10 18.14
C GLU A 37 -10.41 11.00 16.63
N ILE A 38 -9.32 10.71 15.90
CA ILE A 38 -9.34 10.53 14.44
C ILE A 38 -10.04 9.23 14.04
N GLN A 39 -10.08 8.21 14.91
CA GLN A 39 -10.59 6.89 14.58
C GLN A 39 -12.01 6.90 14.02
N GLN A 40 -12.95 7.50 14.75
CA GLN A 40 -14.36 7.48 14.35
C GLN A 40 -14.64 8.31 13.08
N PRO A 41 -14.14 9.54 12.94
CA PRO A 41 -14.28 10.31 11.71
C PRO A 41 -13.70 9.59 10.49
N LEU A 42 -12.51 8.99 10.61
CA LEU A 42 -11.88 8.23 9.55
C LEU A 42 -12.68 6.96 9.19
N GLN A 43 -13.18 6.24 10.19
CA GLN A 43 -14.05 5.08 9.97
C GLN A 43 -15.35 5.48 9.23
N ALA A 44 -15.97 6.58 9.61
CA ALA A 44 -17.16 7.12 8.94
C ALA A 44 -16.84 7.46 7.48
N LYS A 45 -15.71 8.14 7.25
CA LYS A 45 -15.27 8.55 5.92
C LYS A 45 -15.03 7.36 4.97
N LEU A 46 -14.44 6.28 5.47
CA LEU A 46 -14.29 5.03 4.72
C LEU A 46 -15.66 4.44 4.32
N VAL A 47 -16.59 4.40 5.27
CA VAL A 47 -17.94 3.82 5.05
C VAL A 47 -18.74 4.65 4.05
N GLU A 48 -18.81 5.97 4.24
CA GLU A 48 -19.51 6.91 3.35
C GLU A 48 -19.07 6.77 1.89
N ASN A 49 -17.77 6.59 1.67
CA ASN A 49 -17.20 6.50 0.32
C ASN A 49 -17.06 5.06 -0.20
N GLN A 50 -17.65 4.08 0.49
CA GLN A 50 -17.61 2.66 0.14
C GLN A 50 -16.16 2.11 0.01
N VAL A 51 -15.23 2.70 0.73
CA VAL A 51 -13.84 2.28 0.79
C VAL A 51 -13.69 1.22 1.86
N LYS A 52 -13.09 0.08 1.51
CA LYS A 52 -12.88 -1.07 2.39
C LYS A 52 -11.39 -1.28 2.65
N GLY A 53 -11.06 -1.99 3.72
CA GLY A 53 -9.69 -2.27 4.11
C GLY A 53 -9.46 -2.07 5.60
N THR A 54 -8.22 -2.04 6.01
CA THR A 54 -7.85 -1.84 7.42
C THR A 54 -6.78 -0.77 7.52
N LEU A 55 -7.06 0.24 8.34
CA LEU A 55 -6.09 1.24 8.77
C LEU A 55 -5.79 1.04 10.26
N LEU A 56 -4.53 1.15 10.61
CA LEU A 56 -4.01 1.10 11.97
C LEU A 56 -3.62 2.52 12.38
N LEU A 57 -4.09 2.98 13.52
CA LEU A 57 -3.73 4.25 14.13
C LEU A 57 -3.04 3.99 15.46
N ALA A 58 -1.95 4.67 15.69
CA ALA A 58 -1.24 4.70 16.96
C ALA A 58 -0.66 6.10 17.20
N GLU A 59 -0.08 6.32 18.39
CA GLU A 59 0.59 7.58 18.73
C GLU A 59 1.76 7.90 17.79
N GLU A 60 2.34 6.89 17.16
CA GLU A 60 3.46 7.01 16.22
C GLU A 60 3.06 7.20 14.76
N GLY A 61 1.74 7.18 14.43
CA GLY A 61 1.24 7.46 13.10
C GLY A 61 0.12 6.55 12.58
N ILE A 62 0.13 6.32 11.27
CA ILE A 62 -0.88 5.54 10.54
C ILE A 62 -0.21 4.54 9.59
N ASN A 63 -0.82 3.36 9.44
CA ASN A 63 -0.43 2.34 8.47
C ASN A 63 -1.64 1.51 8.03
N GLY A 64 -1.67 1.10 6.77
CA GLY A 64 -2.67 0.14 6.30
C GLY A 64 -2.90 0.15 4.80
N THR A 65 -3.92 -0.64 4.40
CA THR A 65 -4.31 -0.75 3.00
C THR A 65 -5.82 -0.66 2.89
N ILE A 66 -6.27 0.15 1.95
CA ILE A 66 -7.68 0.38 1.62
C ILE A 66 -7.91 0.16 0.13
N SER A 67 -9.16 -0.10 -0.26
CA SER A 67 -9.55 -0.23 -1.66
C SER A 67 -10.96 0.31 -1.87
N GLY A 68 -11.16 0.95 -3.01
CA GLY A 68 -12.43 1.54 -3.40
C GLY A 68 -12.43 1.99 -4.85
N SER A 69 -13.52 2.61 -5.28
CA SER A 69 -13.52 3.34 -6.54
C SER A 69 -12.50 4.47 -6.52
N ARG A 70 -12.04 4.92 -7.69
CA ARG A 70 -11.12 6.07 -7.78
C ARG A 70 -11.66 7.28 -7.00
N ALA A 71 -12.93 7.63 -7.23
CA ALA A 71 -13.57 8.74 -6.53
C ALA A 71 -13.64 8.54 -5.01
N GLY A 72 -13.91 7.31 -4.54
CA GLY A 72 -13.96 7.01 -3.12
C GLY A 72 -12.58 7.13 -2.45
N ILE A 73 -11.52 6.63 -3.08
CA ILE A 73 -10.15 6.77 -2.58
C ILE A 73 -9.73 8.23 -2.55
N ASP A 74 -10.00 9.00 -3.62
CA ASP A 74 -9.66 10.43 -3.68
C ASP A 74 -10.35 11.24 -2.59
N CYS A 75 -11.65 10.97 -2.33
CA CYS A 75 -12.38 11.61 -1.22
C CYS A 75 -11.75 11.31 0.14
N VAL A 76 -11.36 10.07 0.39
CA VAL A 76 -10.73 9.68 1.67
C VAL A 76 -9.37 10.34 1.82
N LEU A 77 -8.52 10.30 0.79
CA LEU A 77 -7.19 10.89 0.82
C LEU A 77 -7.26 12.42 1.00
N SER A 78 -8.14 13.10 0.22
CA SER A 78 -8.33 14.55 0.35
C SER A 78 -8.84 14.95 1.75
N TRP A 79 -9.70 14.13 2.36
CA TRP A 79 -10.09 14.38 3.75
C TRP A 79 -8.92 14.16 4.71
N MET A 80 -8.09 13.14 4.52
CA MET A 80 -6.90 12.90 5.34
C MET A 80 -5.91 14.07 5.24
N GLU A 81 -5.72 14.65 4.06
CA GLU A 81 -4.86 15.82 3.84
C GLU A 81 -5.31 17.07 4.63
N THR A 82 -6.59 17.14 5.06
CA THR A 82 -7.05 18.21 5.95
C THR A 82 -6.51 18.11 7.38
N ILE A 83 -5.93 16.96 7.74
CA ILE A 83 -5.28 16.72 9.03
C ILE A 83 -3.78 17.01 8.84
N PRO A 84 -3.22 18.02 9.52
CA PRO A 84 -1.83 18.45 9.29
C PRO A 84 -0.80 17.33 9.43
N GLU A 85 -1.03 16.41 10.36
CA GLU A 85 -0.18 15.27 10.62
C GLU A 85 -0.14 14.28 9.45
N PHE A 86 -1.15 14.30 8.58
CA PHE A 86 -1.22 13.45 7.39
C PHE A 86 -0.79 14.14 6.09
N ALA A 87 -0.38 15.41 6.14
CA ALA A 87 0.30 16.02 5.01
C ALA A 87 1.49 15.15 4.58
N ASP A 88 1.75 15.01 3.28
CA ASP A 88 2.84 14.20 2.71
C ASP A 88 2.79 12.69 3.09
N ILE A 89 1.59 12.15 3.34
CA ILE A 89 1.45 10.72 3.56
C ILE A 89 1.96 9.92 2.35
N THR A 90 2.76 8.91 2.61
CA THR A 90 3.24 8.04 1.54
C THR A 90 2.13 7.11 1.09
N VAL A 91 1.80 7.16 -0.19
CA VAL A 91 0.75 6.36 -0.83
C VAL A 91 1.35 5.55 -1.97
N LYS A 92 1.04 4.25 -2.01
CA LYS A 92 1.33 3.36 -3.13
C LYS A 92 0.03 2.77 -3.65
N GLU A 93 -0.22 2.94 -4.94
CA GLU A 93 -1.45 2.50 -5.56
C GLU A 93 -1.22 1.35 -6.53
N SER A 94 -2.20 0.47 -6.62
CA SER A 94 -2.34 -0.55 -7.65
C SER A 94 -3.80 -0.70 -8.02
N MET A 95 -4.08 -1.40 -9.11
CA MET A 95 -5.44 -1.57 -9.64
C MET A 95 -5.85 -3.04 -9.56
N THR A 96 -7.15 -3.28 -9.36
CA THR A 96 -7.75 -4.62 -9.37
C THR A 96 -9.17 -4.60 -9.90
N ASP A 97 -9.62 -5.71 -10.49
CA ASP A 97 -10.98 -5.84 -11.03
C ASP A 97 -11.99 -6.26 -9.94
N GLU A 98 -11.50 -6.82 -8.84
CA GLU A 98 -12.34 -7.28 -7.74
C GLU A 98 -11.98 -6.56 -6.45
N MET A 99 -13.01 -6.29 -5.62
CA MET A 99 -12.82 -5.69 -4.30
C MET A 99 -12.08 -6.66 -3.36
N PRO A 100 -10.83 -6.39 -2.98
CA PRO A 100 -10.01 -7.35 -2.22
C PRO A 100 -10.39 -7.41 -0.73
N PHE A 101 -11.15 -6.44 -0.24
CA PHE A 101 -11.50 -6.35 1.18
C PHE A 101 -13.00 -6.46 1.41
N LYS A 102 -13.37 -7.12 2.51
CA LYS A 102 -14.78 -7.33 2.87
C LYS A 102 -15.35 -6.19 3.73
N ARG A 103 -14.54 -5.51 4.52
CA ARG A 103 -14.97 -4.54 5.56
C ARG A 103 -14.08 -3.31 5.62
N SER A 104 -14.64 -2.19 6.06
CA SER A 104 -13.90 -0.98 6.44
C SER A 104 -13.58 -1.06 7.93
N LYS A 105 -12.30 -0.91 8.30
CA LYS A 105 -11.85 -0.96 9.70
C LYS A 105 -10.77 0.06 9.97
N VAL A 106 -10.94 0.84 11.02
CA VAL A 106 -9.89 1.66 11.63
C VAL A 106 -9.63 1.13 13.03
N LYS A 107 -8.43 0.63 13.28
CA LYS A 107 -8.03 -0.01 14.53
C LYS A 107 -7.03 0.84 15.28
N LEU A 108 -7.27 1.03 16.56
CA LEU A 108 -6.26 1.59 17.45
C LEU A 108 -5.25 0.50 17.83
N LYS A 109 -3.99 0.86 17.77
CA LYS A 109 -2.86 -0.01 18.10
C LYS A 109 -1.89 0.74 19.03
N LYS A 110 -0.97 0.02 19.66
CA LYS A 110 0.14 0.62 20.40
C LYS A 110 1.26 1.06 19.45
N GLU A 111 1.46 0.30 18.39
CA GLU A 111 2.46 0.50 17.34
C GLU A 111 1.80 0.27 15.97
N ILE A 112 2.14 1.08 14.96
CA ILE A 112 1.63 0.88 13.58
C ILE A 112 2.45 -0.19 12.84
N VAL A 113 3.68 -0.42 13.26
CA VAL A 113 4.53 -1.55 12.87
C VAL A 113 5.04 -2.20 14.16
N THR A 114 4.61 -3.42 14.43
CA THR A 114 4.94 -4.08 15.70
C THR A 114 6.43 -4.45 15.73
N MET A 115 7.21 -3.68 16.47
CA MET A 115 8.62 -3.97 16.76
C MET A 115 8.79 -4.70 18.11
N GLY A 116 7.90 -4.41 19.07
CA GLY A 116 7.93 -5.03 20.39
C GLY A 116 9.12 -4.63 21.28
N VAL A 117 9.94 -3.67 20.83
CA VAL A 117 11.14 -3.23 21.54
C VAL A 117 10.98 -1.80 21.99
N LYS A 118 11.03 -1.57 23.32
CA LYS A 118 10.90 -0.23 23.89
C LYS A 118 12.11 0.64 23.52
N GLY A 119 11.85 1.89 23.14
CA GLY A 119 12.89 2.89 22.90
C GLY A 119 13.47 2.90 21.48
N ILE A 120 12.95 2.09 20.57
CA ILE A 120 13.25 2.24 19.16
C ILE A 120 12.31 3.31 18.58
N ASP A 121 12.91 4.38 18.07
CA ASP A 121 12.21 5.43 17.36
C ASP A 121 12.55 5.33 15.86
N PRO A 122 11.62 4.85 15.02
CA PRO A 122 11.83 4.72 13.57
C PRO A 122 12.14 6.05 12.86
N LYS A 123 11.93 7.19 13.53
CA LYS A 123 12.22 8.52 13.00
C LYS A 123 13.68 8.92 13.18
N GLN A 124 14.37 8.33 14.15
CA GLN A 124 15.75 8.73 14.49
C GLN A 124 16.80 7.95 13.70
N LEU A 125 16.53 6.69 13.38
CA LEU A 125 17.46 5.84 12.64
C LEU A 125 16.72 5.03 11.58
N VAL A 126 16.81 5.47 10.35
CA VAL A 126 16.33 4.74 9.17
C VAL A 126 17.51 4.39 8.27
N GLY A 127 17.45 3.23 7.63
CA GLY A 127 18.41 2.83 6.60
C GLY A 127 18.34 3.73 5.37
N THR A 128 19.35 3.67 4.54
CA THR A 128 19.35 4.33 3.23
C THR A 128 18.50 3.53 2.25
N TYR A 129 17.52 4.18 1.62
CA TYR A 129 16.75 3.56 0.54
C TYR A 129 17.60 3.41 -0.71
N VAL A 130 17.58 2.21 -1.28
CA VAL A 130 18.31 1.88 -2.51
C VAL A 130 17.33 1.90 -3.68
N ALA A 131 17.66 2.65 -4.72
CA ALA A 131 16.85 2.70 -5.94
C ALA A 131 16.89 1.34 -6.68
N PRO A 132 15.79 0.92 -7.36
CA PRO A 132 15.74 -0.38 -8.04
C PRO A 132 16.88 -0.63 -9.02
N GLN A 133 17.40 0.41 -9.66
CA GLN A 133 18.50 0.34 -10.61
C GLN A 133 19.84 -0.04 -9.97
N GLN A 134 19.99 0.22 -8.67
CA GLN A 134 21.21 -0.05 -7.90
C GLN A 134 21.18 -1.42 -7.19
N TRP A 135 20.01 -2.09 -7.17
CA TRP A 135 19.83 -3.33 -6.44
C TRP A 135 20.75 -4.45 -6.91
N ASN A 136 20.89 -4.65 -8.23
CA ASN A 136 21.70 -5.74 -8.75
C ASN A 136 23.18 -5.61 -8.39
N GLU A 137 23.70 -4.38 -8.36
CA GLU A 137 25.07 -4.11 -7.95
C GLU A 137 25.24 -4.41 -6.45
N LEU A 138 24.32 -3.90 -5.63
CA LEU A 138 24.39 -4.06 -4.18
C LEU A 138 24.30 -5.51 -3.72
N ILE A 139 23.33 -6.30 -4.26
CA ILE A 139 23.12 -7.70 -3.82
C ILE A 139 24.18 -8.67 -4.35
N ASN A 140 24.97 -8.27 -5.34
CA ASN A 140 26.10 -9.05 -5.85
C ASN A 140 27.45 -8.69 -5.18
N ASP A 141 27.47 -7.68 -4.31
CA ASP A 141 28.66 -7.33 -3.53
C ASP A 141 28.86 -8.38 -2.42
N PRO A 142 30.02 -9.05 -2.37
CA PRO A 142 30.31 -10.07 -1.35
C PRO A 142 30.38 -9.55 0.09
N GLU A 143 30.58 -8.24 0.26
CA GLU A 143 30.59 -7.58 1.59
C GLU A 143 29.16 -7.22 2.06
N VAL A 144 28.13 -7.43 1.22
CA VAL A 144 26.75 -7.10 1.56
C VAL A 144 26.00 -8.35 2.04
N LEU A 145 25.42 -8.27 3.22
CA LEU A 145 24.48 -9.27 3.73
C LEU A 145 23.06 -8.87 3.39
N LEU A 146 22.41 -9.64 2.50
CA LEU A 146 21.01 -9.45 2.18
C LEU A 146 20.13 -10.23 3.16
N ILE A 147 19.24 -9.53 3.86
CA ILE A 147 18.32 -10.12 4.84
C ILE A 147 16.88 -9.97 4.33
N ASP A 148 16.16 -11.09 4.17
CA ASP A 148 14.75 -11.11 3.83
C ASP A 148 13.91 -11.20 5.11
N THR A 149 13.31 -10.10 5.52
CA THR A 149 12.51 -9.98 6.74
C THR A 149 11.03 -10.29 6.55
N ARG A 150 10.63 -10.82 5.37
CA ARG A 150 9.25 -11.23 5.10
C ARG A 150 8.88 -12.50 5.87
N ASN A 151 7.57 -12.78 5.97
CA ASN A 151 7.08 -14.02 6.56
C ASN A 151 7.58 -15.25 5.79
N GLN A 152 7.73 -16.39 6.47
CA GLN A 152 8.23 -17.63 5.88
C GLN A 152 7.44 -18.09 4.64
N TYR A 153 6.11 -17.92 4.64
CA TYR A 153 5.29 -18.29 3.50
C TYR A 153 5.54 -17.41 2.27
N GLU A 154 5.91 -16.14 2.45
CA GLU A 154 6.27 -15.23 1.36
C GLU A 154 7.65 -15.57 0.78
N VAL A 155 8.60 -15.90 1.65
CA VAL A 155 9.94 -16.36 1.26
C VAL A 155 9.86 -17.70 0.51
N ALA A 156 8.96 -18.61 0.92
CA ALA A 156 8.72 -19.89 0.24
C ALA A 156 8.17 -19.74 -1.19
N VAL A 157 7.46 -18.65 -1.49
CA VAL A 157 7.00 -18.33 -2.85
C VAL A 157 8.15 -17.86 -3.74
N GLY A 158 9.16 -17.20 -3.17
CA GLY A 158 10.36 -16.75 -3.86
C GLY A 158 11.13 -15.72 -3.02
N ALA A 159 12.44 -15.76 -3.11
CA ALA A 159 13.37 -14.84 -2.45
C ALA A 159 14.48 -14.42 -3.40
N PHE A 160 15.22 -13.38 -3.07
CA PHE A 160 16.45 -13.05 -3.76
C PHE A 160 17.51 -14.14 -3.52
N VAL A 161 18.33 -14.37 -4.53
CA VAL A 161 19.48 -15.30 -4.42
C VAL A 161 20.38 -14.81 -3.29
N ASN A 162 20.84 -15.74 -2.45
CA ASN A 162 21.68 -15.50 -1.27
C ASN A 162 21.02 -14.68 -0.14
N ALA A 163 19.71 -14.39 -0.20
CA ALA A 163 19.04 -13.74 0.93
C ALA A 163 18.95 -14.69 2.14
N VAL A 164 19.29 -14.17 3.31
CA VAL A 164 19.17 -14.86 4.60
C VAL A 164 17.81 -14.54 5.20
N ASN A 165 17.03 -15.58 5.51
CA ASN A 165 15.79 -15.40 6.25
C ASN A 165 16.05 -15.61 7.73
N PRO A 166 15.79 -14.63 8.62
CA PRO A 166 16.00 -14.75 10.06
C PRO A 166 14.94 -15.62 10.77
N HIS A 167 13.95 -16.12 10.05
CA HIS A 167 12.84 -16.92 10.59
C HIS A 167 12.03 -16.21 11.69
N THR A 168 11.73 -14.94 11.49
CA THR A 168 10.89 -14.11 12.39
C THR A 168 9.42 -14.33 12.17
#